data_51c804a03f069019d2510c0f4cf2eeb2
#
_entry.id   51c804a03f069019d2510c0f4cf2eeb2
#
_cell.length_a   1.000
_cell.length_b   1.000
_cell.length_c   1.000
_cell.angle_alpha   90.00
_cell.angle_beta   90.00
_cell.angle_gamma   90.00
#
_symmetry.space_group_name_H-M   'P 1'
#
loop_
_entity.id
_entity.type
_entity.pdbx_description
1 polymer ?
#
loop_
_entity_poly.entity_id
_entity_poly.type
_entity_poly.pdbx_seq_one_letter_code
_entity_poly.pdbx_strand_id
1 'polypeptide(L)'
;MCVTKTRDSANPEDDITLFLVDASDPGVSCEILETTAGDKQSEVNFNKIRVAKENIVGELHKGWPPLEKVMQKGAVLLCSEMVGAGQRVLEITVDYAKTRIQFDMPIGINQYIQDHCAFLLSEVDAARWLTGQAVWKISEGQPCDMEAAMAKAWTSDSHERACWRGHQVLAGVGYTVDKGVLPLYSRRAKTKQLYLGDSAYHLEKAARQIEKWPGPEKFRGKAVGLWDIPKEEQIPYWEPWKKRWEEKEGKK
;
A
#
# COMPACT_ATOMS: atom_id res chain seq x y z
N MET A 1 16.52 18.64 -4.18
CA MET A 1 15.32 19.50 -4.07
C MET A 1 15.02 19.69 -2.60
N CYS A 2 14.77 20.91 -2.17
CA CYS A 2 14.43 21.28 -0.80
C CYS A 2 13.00 21.83 -0.78
N VAL A 3 12.19 21.38 0.15
CA VAL A 3 10.82 21.84 0.40
C VAL A 3 10.87 22.78 1.57
N THR A 4 10.45 24.02 1.38
CA THR A 4 10.55 25.04 2.44
C THR A 4 9.25 25.80 2.61
N LYS A 5 8.96 26.16 3.86
CA LYS A 5 7.94 27.13 4.17
C LYS A 5 8.52 28.54 3.97
N THR A 6 7.96 29.31 3.07
CA THR A 6 8.46 30.64 2.68
C THR A 6 7.52 31.78 3.03
N ARG A 7 6.36 31.47 3.60
CA ARG A 7 5.34 32.41 4.08
C ARG A 7 4.65 31.80 5.29
N ASP A 8 3.89 32.58 6.03
CA ASP A 8 3.04 32.13 7.13
C ASP A 8 1.63 32.63 6.90
N SER A 9 0.80 31.77 6.28
CA SER A 9 -0.59 32.05 5.96
C SER A 9 -1.54 31.13 6.74
N ALA A 10 -2.84 31.35 6.60
CA ALA A 10 -3.86 30.51 7.24
C ALA A 10 -3.88 29.07 6.68
N ASN A 11 -3.44 28.88 5.41
CA ASN A 11 -3.33 27.57 4.79
C ASN A 11 -1.86 27.22 4.57
N PRO A 12 -1.29 26.24 5.30
CA PRO A 12 0.12 25.85 5.16
C PRO A 12 0.53 25.38 3.75
N GLU A 13 -0.41 24.87 2.95
CA GLU A 13 -0.15 24.43 1.59
C GLU A 13 0.22 25.58 0.66
N ASP A 14 -0.32 26.79 0.92
CA ASP A 14 -0.01 28.01 0.17
C ASP A 14 1.33 28.64 0.55
N ASP A 15 2.02 28.09 1.54
CA ASP A 15 3.27 28.63 2.06
C ASP A 15 4.52 27.93 1.51
N ILE A 16 4.32 26.86 0.76
CA ILE A 16 5.39 25.97 0.30
C ILE A 16 6.05 26.51 -0.98
N THR A 17 7.38 26.52 -0.99
CA THR A 17 8.20 26.75 -2.17
C THR A 17 9.23 25.62 -2.32
N LEU A 18 9.46 25.21 -3.54
CA LEU A 18 10.44 24.18 -3.88
C LEU A 18 11.71 24.84 -4.43
N PHE A 19 12.86 24.46 -3.91
CA PHE A 19 14.17 24.94 -4.34
C PHE A 19 15.08 23.81 -4.80
N LEU A 20 15.86 24.05 -5.83
CA LEU A 20 17.04 23.25 -6.14
C LEU A 20 18.20 23.80 -5.32
N VAL A 21 18.75 22.98 -4.44
CA VAL A 21 19.93 23.32 -3.62
C VAL A 21 21.06 22.38 -4.03
N ASP A 22 22.24 22.94 -4.24
CA ASP A 22 23.43 22.13 -4.49
C ASP A 22 23.84 21.43 -3.19
N ALA A 23 23.93 20.11 -3.25
CA ALA A 23 24.33 19.30 -2.09
C ALA A 23 25.80 19.51 -1.69
N SER A 24 26.62 20.06 -2.59
CA SER A 24 28.02 20.40 -2.32
C SER A 24 28.23 21.78 -1.69
N ASP A 25 27.15 22.57 -1.52
CA ASP A 25 27.23 23.85 -0.83
C ASP A 25 27.75 23.65 0.60
N PRO A 26 28.77 24.44 1.04
CA PRO A 26 29.34 24.29 2.38
C PRO A 26 28.34 24.55 3.51
N GLY A 27 27.20 25.16 3.23
CA GLY A 27 26.09 25.32 4.17
C GLY A 27 25.19 24.09 4.29
N VAL A 28 25.40 23.03 3.48
CA VAL A 28 24.65 21.77 3.57
C VAL A 28 25.45 20.77 4.38
N SER A 29 24.90 20.24 5.45
CA SER A 29 25.44 19.08 6.16
C SER A 29 24.43 17.94 6.19
N CYS A 30 24.94 16.72 6.07
CA CYS A 30 24.11 15.51 6.00
C CYS A 30 24.66 14.47 6.97
N GLU A 31 23.84 14.03 7.90
CA GLU A 31 24.16 12.98 8.85
C GLU A 31 23.26 11.76 8.61
N ILE A 32 23.89 10.58 8.43
CA ILE A 32 23.16 9.34 8.15
C ILE A 32 22.54 8.85 9.46
N LEU A 33 21.24 8.57 9.41
CA LEU A 33 20.48 8.02 10.52
C LEU A 33 20.50 6.48 10.46
N GLU A 34 20.73 5.83 11.60
CA GLU A 34 20.55 4.39 11.73
C GLU A 34 19.05 4.06 11.86
N THR A 35 18.51 3.37 10.87
CA THR A 35 17.10 2.99 10.84
C THR A 35 16.91 1.51 11.13
N THR A 36 15.79 1.15 11.73
CA THR A 36 15.42 -0.26 11.99
C THR A 36 15.35 -1.11 10.72
N ALA A 37 14.95 -0.49 9.61
CA ALA A 37 14.84 -1.17 8.31
C ALA A 37 16.15 -1.28 7.55
N GLY A 38 17.21 -0.58 7.99
CA GLY A 38 18.50 -0.51 7.31
C GLY A 38 18.44 0.27 5.98
N ASP A 39 17.39 1.07 5.77
CA ASP A 39 17.28 1.98 4.66
C ASP A 39 18.05 3.28 4.94
N LYS A 40 18.54 3.90 3.89
CA LYS A 40 19.35 5.12 3.99
C LYS A 40 18.45 6.33 4.18
N GLN A 41 18.44 6.87 5.37
CA GLN A 41 17.85 8.16 5.72
C GLN A 41 18.93 9.06 6.29
N SER A 42 18.72 10.36 6.16
CA SER A 42 19.67 11.34 6.66
C SER A 42 18.96 12.55 7.22
N GLU A 43 19.49 13.09 8.30
CA GLU A 43 19.20 14.45 8.71
C GLU A 43 19.99 15.41 7.83
N VAL A 44 19.31 16.37 7.23
CA VAL A 44 19.93 17.36 6.34
C VAL A 44 19.75 18.74 6.94
N ASN A 45 20.86 19.39 7.28
CA ASN A 45 20.87 20.73 7.84
C ASN A 45 21.29 21.75 6.78
N PHE A 46 20.53 22.84 6.69
CA PHE A 46 20.78 23.96 5.78
C PHE A 46 21.13 25.20 6.60
N ASN A 47 22.35 25.69 6.47
CA ASN A 47 22.83 26.83 7.23
C ASN A 47 23.19 28.00 6.31
N LYS A 48 22.38 29.05 6.33
CA LYS A 48 22.58 30.31 5.60
C LYS A 48 22.87 30.16 4.10
N ILE A 49 22.24 29.17 3.45
CA ILE A 49 22.38 28.93 2.02
C ILE A 49 21.67 30.03 1.24
N ARG A 50 22.33 30.58 0.24
CA ARG A 50 21.73 31.53 -0.69
C ARG A 50 21.32 30.81 -1.94
N VAL A 51 20.01 30.79 -2.20
CA VAL A 51 19.44 30.15 -3.39
C VAL A 51 18.99 31.24 -4.37
N ALA A 52 19.48 31.17 -5.60
CA ALA A 52 19.11 32.11 -6.66
C ALA A 52 17.64 31.88 -7.10
N LYS A 53 16.98 32.90 -7.64
CA LYS A 53 15.58 32.80 -8.09
C LYS A 53 15.37 31.75 -9.18
N GLU A 54 16.39 31.56 -10.01
CA GLU A 54 16.40 30.57 -11.10
C GLU A 54 16.31 29.13 -10.59
N ASN A 55 16.66 28.91 -9.32
CA ASN A 55 16.60 27.61 -8.66
C ASN A 55 15.26 27.34 -7.98
N ILE A 56 14.27 28.22 -8.12
CA ILE A 56 12.90 27.95 -7.70
C ILE A 56 12.26 26.99 -8.72
N VAL A 57 11.70 25.88 -8.21
CA VAL A 57 10.96 24.93 -9.02
C VAL A 57 9.51 25.37 -9.08
N GLY A 58 9.08 25.88 -10.22
CA GLY A 58 7.76 26.48 -10.39
C GLY A 58 7.70 27.93 -9.92
N GLU A 59 6.74 28.27 -9.08
CA GLU A 59 6.51 29.62 -8.61
C GLU A 59 6.66 29.72 -7.07
N LEU A 60 7.08 30.91 -6.62
CA LEU A 60 7.16 31.21 -5.18
C LEU A 60 5.78 31.03 -4.53
N HIS A 61 5.74 30.36 -3.38
CA HIS A 61 4.53 30.04 -2.60
C HIS A 61 3.51 29.12 -3.31
N LYS A 62 3.87 28.50 -4.43
CA LYS A 62 3.03 27.56 -5.19
C LYS A 62 3.68 26.17 -5.35
N GLY A 63 4.50 25.77 -4.40
CA GLY A 63 5.22 24.50 -4.45
C GLY A 63 4.36 23.28 -4.08
N TRP A 64 3.22 23.47 -3.39
CA TRP A 64 2.42 22.34 -2.92
C TRP A 64 1.82 21.49 -4.04
N PRO A 65 1.10 22.04 -5.03
CA PRO A 65 0.45 21.22 -6.06
C PRO A 65 1.41 20.30 -6.85
N PRO A 66 2.60 20.77 -7.31
CA PRO A 66 3.55 19.86 -7.95
C PRO A 66 4.16 18.86 -6.95
N LEU A 67 4.41 19.24 -5.70
CA LEU A 67 4.91 18.35 -4.66
C LEU A 67 3.91 17.22 -4.37
N GLU A 68 2.64 17.55 -4.20
CA GLU A 68 1.58 16.56 -3.94
C GLU A 68 1.50 15.51 -5.04
N LYS A 69 1.60 15.91 -6.31
CA LYS A 69 1.64 14.97 -7.45
C LYS A 69 2.85 14.03 -7.40
N VAL A 70 4.01 14.55 -7.01
CA VAL A 70 5.22 13.72 -6.87
C VAL A 70 5.07 12.76 -5.69
N MET A 71 4.56 13.22 -4.56
CA MET A 71 4.31 12.38 -3.39
C MET A 71 3.29 11.29 -3.69
N GLN A 72 2.23 11.59 -4.43
CA GLN A 72 1.24 10.62 -4.87
C GLN A 72 1.86 9.51 -5.73
N LYS A 73 2.65 9.87 -6.75
CA LYS A 73 3.37 8.90 -7.59
C LYS A 73 4.36 8.08 -6.75
N GLY A 74 5.08 8.72 -5.86
CA GLY A 74 6.00 8.06 -4.93
C GLY A 74 5.29 7.07 -4.02
N ALA A 75 4.10 7.41 -3.50
CA ALA A 75 3.30 6.51 -2.70
C ALA A 75 2.87 5.25 -3.47
N VAL A 76 2.47 5.38 -4.74
CA VAL A 76 2.09 4.23 -5.58
C VAL A 76 3.31 3.36 -5.92
N LEU A 77 4.48 3.95 -6.17
CA LEU A 77 5.72 3.18 -6.35
C LEU A 77 6.10 2.41 -5.08
N LEU A 78 5.92 3.03 -3.93
CA LEU A 78 6.13 2.38 -2.64
C LEU A 78 5.14 1.23 -2.39
N CYS A 79 3.88 1.37 -2.84
CA CYS A 79 2.91 0.27 -2.83
C CYS A 79 3.41 -0.90 -3.68
N SER A 80 3.98 -0.64 -4.86
CA SER A 80 4.50 -1.69 -5.73
C SER A 80 5.67 -2.45 -5.07
N GLU A 81 6.55 -1.76 -4.36
CA GLU A 81 7.61 -2.39 -3.56
C GLU A 81 7.02 -3.28 -2.46
N MET A 82 6.02 -2.77 -1.71
CA MET A 82 5.37 -3.51 -0.62
C MET A 82 4.60 -4.73 -1.13
N VAL A 83 3.95 -4.65 -2.28
CA VAL A 83 3.28 -5.79 -2.94
C VAL A 83 4.30 -6.88 -3.29
N GLY A 84 5.43 -6.50 -3.87
CA GLY A 84 6.51 -7.45 -4.17
C GLY A 84 7.07 -8.13 -2.91
N ALA A 85 7.27 -7.35 -1.85
CA ALA A 85 7.71 -7.86 -0.56
C ALA A 85 6.68 -8.81 0.08
N GLY A 86 5.40 -8.43 0.07
CA GLY A 86 4.30 -9.27 0.56
C GLY A 86 4.17 -10.59 -0.22
N GLN A 87 4.34 -10.55 -1.55
CA GLN A 87 4.40 -11.74 -2.38
C GLN A 87 5.53 -12.68 -1.95
N ARG A 88 6.72 -12.12 -1.69
CA ARG A 88 7.85 -12.94 -1.24
C ARG A 88 7.62 -13.55 0.15
N VAL A 89 6.99 -12.81 1.05
CA VAL A 89 6.58 -13.34 2.37
C VAL A 89 5.61 -14.51 2.21
N LEU A 90 4.62 -14.39 1.31
CA LEU A 90 3.68 -15.47 0.99
C LEU A 90 4.41 -16.73 0.51
N GLU A 91 5.32 -16.59 -0.46
CA GLU A 91 6.09 -17.71 -1.01
C GLU A 91 6.90 -18.42 0.08
N ILE A 92 7.66 -17.67 0.87
CA ILE A 92 8.47 -18.22 1.98
C ILE A 92 7.56 -18.97 2.97
N THR A 93 6.41 -18.39 3.30
CA THR A 93 5.47 -18.98 4.28
C THR A 93 4.88 -20.28 3.77
N VAL A 94 4.43 -20.31 2.53
CA VAL A 94 3.83 -21.50 1.90
C VAL A 94 4.88 -22.60 1.71
N ASP A 95 6.08 -22.25 1.27
CA ASP A 95 7.19 -23.23 1.13
C ASP A 95 7.56 -23.84 2.47
N TYR A 96 7.64 -23.03 3.51
CA TYR A 96 7.90 -23.54 4.86
C TYR A 96 6.77 -24.45 5.34
N ALA A 97 5.52 -24.08 5.14
CA ALA A 97 4.36 -24.89 5.51
C ALA A 97 4.35 -26.27 4.83
N LYS A 98 4.85 -26.35 3.58
CA LYS A 98 4.95 -27.61 2.81
C LYS A 98 6.12 -28.48 3.24
N THR A 99 7.22 -27.87 3.68
CA THR A 99 8.49 -28.58 3.91
C THR A 99 8.77 -28.88 5.38
N ARG A 100 8.22 -28.07 6.30
CA ARG A 100 8.43 -28.29 7.74
C ARG A 100 7.61 -29.45 8.24
N ILE A 101 8.30 -30.49 8.74
CA ILE A 101 7.67 -31.67 9.34
C ILE A 101 7.55 -31.49 10.86
N GLN A 102 6.37 -31.74 11.40
CA GLN A 102 6.09 -31.91 12.82
C GLN A 102 5.02 -32.99 12.98
N PHE A 103 5.16 -33.84 14.02
CA PHE A 103 4.27 -34.98 14.23
C PHE A 103 4.16 -35.87 12.98
N ASP A 104 5.32 -36.13 12.34
CA ASP A 104 5.50 -36.95 11.14
C ASP A 104 4.78 -36.46 9.86
N MET A 105 4.27 -35.20 9.85
CA MET A 105 3.54 -34.62 8.74
C MET A 105 3.96 -33.18 8.46
N PRO A 106 3.82 -32.68 7.22
CA PRO A 106 3.99 -31.28 6.92
C PRO A 106 3.01 -30.42 7.73
N ILE A 107 3.48 -29.31 8.30
CA ILE A 107 2.61 -28.45 9.12
C ILE A 107 1.46 -27.85 8.31
N GLY A 108 1.59 -27.73 6.99
CA GLY A 108 0.57 -27.20 6.07
C GLY A 108 -0.71 -28.04 5.99
N ILE A 109 -0.76 -29.26 6.57
CA ILE A 109 -2.01 -30.02 6.67
C ILE A 109 -2.93 -29.47 7.77
N ASN A 110 -2.37 -28.70 8.72
CA ASN A 110 -3.15 -28.13 9.82
C ASN A 110 -4.01 -26.97 9.33
N GLN A 111 -5.29 -27.00 9.62
CA GLN A 111 -6.25 -25.98 9.20
C GLN A 111 -5.83 -24.55 9.62
N TYR A 112 -5.28 -24.41 10.82
CA TYR A 112 -4.80 -23.11 11.33
C TYR A 112 -3.64 -22.54 10.48
N ILE A 113 -2.74 -23.37 9.99
CA ILE A 113 -1.65 -22.95 9.09
C ILE A 113 -2.21 -22.60 7.73
N GLN A 114 -3.18 -23.38 7.22
CA GLN A 114 -3.87 -23.08 5.95
C GLN A 114 -4.61 -21.74 6.03
N ASP A 115 -5.26 -21.44 7.17
CA ASP A 115 -5.92 -20.17 7.42
C ASP A 115 -4.94 -18.97 7.28
N HIS A 116 -3.77 -19.06 7.92
CA HIS A 116 -2.74 -18.04 7.78
C HIS A 116 -2.31 -17.85 6.32
N CYS A 117 -2.09 -18.92 5.58
CA CYS A 117 -1.69 -18.84 4.17
C CYS A 117 -2.79 -18.25 3.28
N ALA A 118 -4.06 -18.61 3.51
CA ALA A 118 -5.19 -18.11 2.75
C ALA A 118 -5.43 -16.61 2.97
N PHE A 119 -5.39 -16.16 4.22
CA PHE A 119 -5.50 -14.74 4.54
C PHE A 119 -4.32 -13.94 3.98
N LEU A 120 -3.09 -14.47 4.09
CA LEU A 120 -1.90 -13.82 3.54
C LEU A 120 -2.02 -13.64 2.03
N LEU A 121 -2.49 -14.66 1.31
CA LEU A 121 -2.76 -14.57 -0.13
C LEU A 121 -3.79 -13.47 -0.43
N SER A 122 -4.91 -13.44 0.30
CA SER A 122 -5.98 -12.46 0.10
C SER A 122 -5.49 -11.02 0.34
N GLU A 123 -4.66 -10.80 1.36
CA GLU A 123 -4.07 -9.49 1.67
C GLU A 123 -3.16 -9.00 0.53
N VAL A 124 -2.30 -9.90 0.02
CA VAL A 124 -1.35 -9.59 -1.05
C VAL A 124 -2.08 -9.36 -2.38
N ASP A 125 -3.09 -10.17 -2.70
CA ASP A 125 -3.86 -10.02 -3.94
C ASP A 125 -4.67 -8.73 -3.95
N ALA A 126 -5.34 -8.39 -2.86
CA ALA A 126 -6.06 -7.12 -2.75
C ALA A 126 -5.10 -5.92 -2.92
N ALA A 127 -3.93 -5.96 -2.26
CA ALA A 127 -2.90 -4.93 -2.42
C ALA A 127 -2.41 -4.81 -3.86
N ARG A 128 -2.22 -5.94 -4.54
CA ARG A 128 -1.78 -6.00 -5.95
C ARG A 128 -2.80 -5.34 -6.89
N TRP A 129 -4.08 -5.65 -6.76
CA TRP A 129 -5.12 -5.10 -7.62
C TRP A 129 -5.31 -3.61 -7.41
N LEU A 130 -5.36 -3.15 -6.16
CA LEU A 130 -5.48 -1.72 -5.85
C LEU A 130 -4.26 -0.93 -6.38
N THR A 131 -3.06 -1.45 -6.18
CA THR A 131 -1.83 -0.85 -6.69
C THR A 131 -1.81 -0.83 -8.21
N GLY A 132 -2.19 -1.96 -8.85
CA GLY A 132 -2.25 -2.08 -10.30
C GLY A 132 -3.21 -1.06 -10.93
N GLN A 133 -4.37 -0.83 -10.32
CA GLN A 133 -5.32 0.19 -10.78
C GLN A 133 -4.73 1.61 -10.69
N ALA A 134 -4.07 1.94 -9.58
CA ALA A 134 -3.43 3.24 -9.42
C ALA A 134 -2.28 3.45 -10.43
N VAL A 135 -1.44 2.42 -10.64
CA VAL A 135 -0.35 2.44 -11.64
C VAL A 135 -0.91 2.64 -13.05
N TRP A 136 -1.96 1.90 -13.41
CA TRP A 136 -2.60 2.03 -14.71
C TRP A 136 -3.13 3.45 -14.96
N LYS A 137 -3.85 4.03 -14.00
CA LYS A 137 -4.34 5.41 -14.11
C LYS A 137 -3.21 6.43 -14.28
N ILE A 138 -2.11 6.27 -13.54
CA ILE A 138 -0.93 7.13 -13.68
C ILE A 138 -0.33 7.00 -15.09
N SER A 139 -0.24 5.78 -15.63
CA SER A 139 0.32 5.55 -16.97
C SER A 139 -0.52 6.16 -18.09
N GLU A 140 -1.85 6.17 -17.91
CA GLU A 140 -2.80 6.80 -18.85
C GLU A 140 -2.96 8.31 -18.61
N GLY A 141 -2.23 8.90 -17.68
CA GLY A 141 -2.36 10.33 -17.34
C GLY A 141 -3.71 10.71 -16.73
N GLN A 142 -4.44 9.74 -16.19
CA GLN A 142 -5.75 9.96 -15.57
C GLN A 142 -5.61 10.42 -14.11
N PRO A 143 -6.61 11.18 -13.59
CA PRO A 143 -6.69 11.46 -12.16
C PRO A 143 -6.74 10.15 -11.35
N CYS A 144 -5.89 10.03 -10.31
CA CYS A 144 -5.77 8.80 -9.53
C CYS A 144 -5.74 9.04 -8.01
N ASP A 145 -6.28 10.17 -7.54
CA ASP A 145 -6.23 10.56 -6.13
C ASP A 145 -6.88 9.51 -5.22
N MET A 146 -8.04 9.01 -5.62
CA MET A 146 -8.78 7.99 -4.90
C MET A 146 -8.02 6.66 -4.90
N GLU A 147 -7.60 6.19 -6.09
CA GLU A 147 -6.94 4.90 -6.25
C GLU A 147 -5.57 4.85 -5.57
N ALA A 148 -4.81 5.94 -5.65
CA ALA A 148 -3.53 6.06 -4.96
C ALA A 148 -3.71 6.05 -3.43
N ALA A 149 -4.73 6.74 -2.92
CA ALA A 149 -5.05 6.75 -1.50
C ALA A 149 -5.51 5.37 -1.01
N MET A 150 -6.42 4.71 -1.73
CA MET A 150 -6.89 3.35 -1.41
C MET A 150 -5.74 2.35 -1.45
N ALA A 151 -4.91 2.39 -2.50
CA ALA A 151 -3.76 1.51 -2.65
C ALA A 151 -2.79 1.67 -1.49
N LYS A 152 -2.43 2.91 -1.13
CA LYS A 152 -1.45 3.15 -0.07
C LYS A 152 -2.01 2.77 1.31
N ALA A 153 -3.27 3.10 1.61
CA ALA A 153 -3.92 2.72 2.85
C ALA A 153 -3.92 1.19 3.04
N TRP A 154 -4.45 0.47 2.05
CA TRP A 154 -4.53 -0.99 2.13
C TRP A 154 -3.16 -1.65 2.17
N THR A 155 -2.26 -1.27 1.26
CA THR A 155 -0.95 -1.93 1.13
C THR A 155 -0.07 -1.72 2.36
N SER A 156 -0.16 -0.56 3.02
CA SER A 156 0.56 -0.30 4.26
C SER A 156 0.19 -1.31 5.35
N ASP A 157 -1.09 -1.48 5.62
CA ASP A 157 -1.58 -2.38 6.67
C ASP A 157 -1.44 -3.86 6.27
N SER A 158 -1.75 -4.19 5.01
CA SER A 158 -1.69 -5.57 4.53
C SER A 158 -0.28 -6.13 4.52
N HIS A 159 0.74 -5.32 4.19
CA HIS A 159 2.13 -5.76 4.22
C HIS A 159 2.59 -6.09 5.66
N GLU A 160 2.18 -5.30 6.64
CA GLU A 160 2.49 -5.59 8.05
C GLU A 160 1.79 -6.87 8.52
N ARG A 161 0.48 -6.99 8.23
CA ARG A 161 -0.29 -8.21 8.56
C ARG A 161 0.26 -9.45 7.86
N ALA A 162 0.70 -9.34 6.60
CA ALA A 162 1.34 -10.42 5.88
C ALA A 162 2.63 -10.89 6.58
N CYS A 163 3.49 -9.96 6.96
CA CYS A 163 4.70 -10.29 7.72
C CYS A 163 4.39 -10.96 9.06
N TRP A 164 3.40 -10.45 9.79
CA TRP A 164 2.97 -11.05 11.06
C TRP A 164 2.48 -12.48 10.87
N ARG A 165 1.65 -12.75 9.86
CA ARG A 165 1.18 -14.12 9.54
C ARG A 165 2.33 -15.04 9.15
N GLY A 166 3.28 -14.56 8.37
CA GLY A 166 4.50 -15.29 8.05
C GLY A 166 5.29 -15.69 9.32
N HIS A 167 5.44 -14.76 10.25
CA HIS A 167 6.09 -15.07 11.54
C HIS A 167 5.32 -16.10 12.36
N GLN A 168 3.99 -16.08 12.35
CA GLN A 168 3.19 -17.11 13.05
C GLN A 168 3.44 -18.51 12.48
N VAL A 169 3.54 -18.66 11.17
CA VAL A 169 3.77 -19.95 10.52
C VAL A 169 5.22 -20.41 10.69
N LEU A 170 6.21 -19.52 10.55
CA LEU A 170 7.62 -19.86 10.69
C LEU A 170 8.05 -20.00 12.14
N ALA A 171 7.28 -19.47 13.10
CA ALA A 171 7.57 -19.50 14.53
C ALA A 171 8.99 -18.99 14.84
N GLY A 172 9.72 -19.64 15.72
CA GLY A 172 11.07 -19.23 16.15
C GLY A 172 12.08 -19.04 15.00
N VAL A 173 11.97 -19.84 13.94
CA VAL A 173 12.84 -19.71 12.75
C VAL A 173 12.59 -18.38 12.02
N GLY A 174 11.34 -17.90 12.01
CA GLY A 174 10.97 -16.63 11.39
C GLY A 174 11.63 -15.41 12.01
N TYR A 175 12.07 -15.48 13.26
CA TYR A 175 12.72 -14.37 13.98
C TYR A 175 14.24 -14.37 13.89
N THR A 176 14.86 -15.43 13.37
CA THR A 176 16.31 -15.52 13.26
C THR A 176 16.82 -14.93 11.96
N VAL A 177 17.80 -14.04 12.04
CA VAL A 177 18.40 -13.39 10.86
C VAL A 177 19.26 -14.37 10.07
N ASP A 178 19.91 -15.30 10.74
CA ASP A 178 20.84 -16.27 10.13
C ASP A 178 20.15 -17.31 9.24
N LYS A 179 18.87 -17.54 9.43
CA LYS A 179 18.13 -18.63 8.76
C LYS A 179 17.04 -18.14 7.81
N GLY A 180 16.86 -16.84 7.68
CA GLY A 180 15.84 -16.34 6.78
C GLY A 180 15.80 -14.81 6.64
N VAL A 181 15.08 -14.38 5.63
CA VAL A 181 14.94 -12.96 5.27
C VAL A 181 13.66 -12.32 5.81
N LEU A 182 12.79 -13.10 6.46
CA LEU A 182 11.49 -12.60 6.96
C LEU A 182 11.64 -11.44 7.95
N PRO A 183 12.62 -11.43 8.89
CA PRO A 183 12.84 -10.29 9.77
C PRO A 183 13.17 -8.98 9.04
N LEU A 184 13.82 -9.07 7.87
CA LEU A 184 14.10 -7.90 7.04
C LEU A 184 12.80 -7.34 6.46
N TYR A 185 11.92 -8.19 5.93
CA TYR A 185 10.61 -7.77 5.42
C TYR A 185 9.75 -7.14 6.52
N SER A 186 9.69 -7.73 7.71
CA SER A 186 8.92 -7.18 8.84
C SER A 186 9.42 -5.81 9.29
N ARG A 187 10.74 -5.63 9.39
CA ARG A 187 11.32 -4.33 9.74
C ARG A 187 11.02 -3.28 8.68
N ARG A 188 11.10 -3.66 7.40
CA ARG A 188 10.76 -2.78 6.28
C ARG A 188 9.26 -2.46 6.25
N ALA A 189 8.39 -3.43 6.54
CA ALA A 189 6.95 -3.20 6.60
C ALA A 189 6.61 -2.07 7.58
N LYS A 190 7.20 -2.08 8.78
CA LYS A 190 6.98 -1.07 9.82
C LYS A 190 7.41 0.33 9.42
N THR A 191 8.44 0.48 8.61
CA THR A 191 8.92 1.79 8.17
C THR A 191 8.24 2.26 6.89
N LYS A 192 8.08 1.36 5.91
CA LYS A 192 7.50 1.69 4.60
C LYS A 192 6.03 2.14 4.69
N GLN A 193 5.26 1.60 5.64
CA GLN A 193 3.90 2.06 5.87
C GLN A 193 3.80 3.56 6.22
N LEU A 194 4.83 4.11 6.88
CA LEU A 194 4.85 5.51 7.31
C LEU A 194 5.27 6.47 6.20
N TYR A 195 6.03 6.00 5.20
CA TYR A 195 6.57 6.87 4.17
C TYR A 195 5.46 7.40 3.27
N LEU A 196 5.53 8.70 2.99
CA LEU A 196 4.55 9.44 2.17
C LEU A 196 3.11 9.37 2.71
N GLY A 197 2.98 9.26 4.01
CA GLY A 197 1.72 9.13 4.73
C GLY A 197 1.39 7.69 5.11
N ASP A 198 0.87 7.50 6.30
CA ASP A 198 0.40 6.22 6.82
C ASP A 198 -0.99 5.83 6.29
N SER A 199 -1.51 4.70 6.74
CA SER A 199 -2.85 4.23 6.34
C SER A 199 -3.95 5.20 6.75
N ALA A 200 -3.86 5.81 7.95
CA ALA A 200 -4.87 6.74 8.44
C ALA A 200 -4.93 8.01 7.59
N TYR A 201 -3.78 8.59 7.26
CA TYR A 201 -3.69 9.74 6.36
C TYR A 201 -4.31 9.46 4.99
N HIS A 202 -4.02 8.28 4.41
CA HIS A 202 -4.55 7.92 3.10
C HIS A 202 -6.03 7.53 3.13
N LEU A 203 -6.52 6.94 4.22
CA LEU A 203 -7.96 6.71 4.42
C LEU A 203 -8.73 8.04 4.48
N GLU A 204 -8.20 9.04 5.17
CA GLU A 204 -8.80 10.38 5.19
C GLU A 204 -8.80 11.01 3.80
N LYS A 205 -7.71 10.90 3.04
CA LYS A 205 -7.67 11.35 1.63
C LYS A 205 -8.73 10.65 0.78
N ALA A 206 -8.88 9.34 0.91
CA ALA A 206 -9.90 8.58 0.19
C ALA A 206 -11.31 9.03 0.59
N ALA A 207 -11.58 9.23 1.89
CA ALA A 207 -12.87 9.70 2.38
C ALA A 207 -13.25 11.06 1.78
N ARG A 208 -12.32 12.02 1.74
CA ARG A 208 -12.51 13.32 1.10
C ARG A 208 -12.83 13.23 -0.40
N GLN A 209 -12.35 12.18 -1.09
CA GLN A 209 -12.73 11.95 -2.49
C GLN A 209 -14.14 11.35 -2.60
N ILE A 210 -14.55 10.49 -1.66
CA ILE A 210 -15.90 9.94 -1.60
C ILE A 210 -16.94 11.05 -1.38
N GLU A 211 -16.66 12.04 -0.52
CA GLU A 211 -17.53 13.20 -0.32
C GLU A 211 -17.76 14.00 -1.60
N LYS A 212 -16.78 14.05 -2.49
CA LYS A 212 -16.87 14.72 -3.81
C LYS A 212 -17.53 13.83 -4.87
N TRP A 213 -17.73 12.54 -4.57
CA TRP A 213 -18.29 11.60 -5.51
C TRP A 213 -19.78 11.86 -5.72
N PRO A 214 -20.23 12.02 -6.97
CA PRO A 214 -21.62 12.43 -7.26
C PRO A 214 -22.67 11.37 -6.94
N GLY A 215 -22.28 10.28 -6.27
CA GLY A 215 -23.18 9.18 -5.89
C GLY A 215 -23.48 8.19 -7.01
N PRO A 216 -24.11 7.07 -6.68
CA PRO A 216 -24.42 6.00 -7.64
C PRO A 216 -25.43 6.40 -8.71
N GLU A 217 -26.22 7.47 -8.51
CA GLU A 217 -27.25 7.88 -9.47
C GLU A 217 -26.71 8.27 -10.85
N LYS A 218 -25.49 8.83 -10.92
CA LYS A 218 -24.83 9.13 -12.21
C LYS A 218 -24.27 7.90 -12.93
N PHE A 219 -24.17 6.77 -12.24
CA PHE A 219 -23.64 5.52 -12.80
C PHE A 219 -24.71 4.51 -13.17
N ARG A 220 -25.98 4.75 -12.78
CA ARG A 220 -27.12 3.85 -13.06
C ARG A 220 -27.39 3.56 -14.53
N GLY A 221 -26.71 4.20 -15.47
CA GLY A 221 -26.86 3.95 -16.89
C GLY A 221 -25.67 3.28 -17.59
N LYS A 222 -24.59 2.92 -16.86
CA LYS A 222 -23.34 2.43 -17.49
C LYS A 222 -22.71 1.16 -16.90
N ALA A 223 -23.17 0.72 -15.75
CA ALA A 223 -22.75 -0.56 -15.17
C ALA A 223 -24.00 -1.38 -14.93
N VAL A 224 -24.15 -2.48 -15.65
CA VAL A 224 -25.13 -3.51 -15.31
C VAL A 224 -24.63 -4.13 -14.01
N GLY A 225 -25.03 -3.54 -12.87
CA GLY A 225 -24.81 -4.12 -11.56
C GLY A 225 -25.81 -5.24 -11.29
N LEU A 226 -25.47 -6.17 -10.40
CA LEU A 226 -26.39 -7.20 -9.90
C LEU A 226 -27.75 -6.65 -9.42
N TRP A 227 -27.81 -5.35 -9.11
CA TRP A 227 -29.00 -4.62 -8.64
C TRP A 227 -29.94 -4.17 -9.76
N ASP A 228 -29.46 -4.14 -11.02
CA ASP A 228 -30.22 -3.72 -12.20
C ASP A 228 -30.87 -4.91 -12.92
N ILE A 229 -30.63 -6.14 -12.43
CA ILE A 229 -31.29 -7.35 -12.93
C ILE A 229 -32.72 -7.34 -12.37
N PRO A 230 -33.77 -7.40 -13.21
CA PRO A 230 -35.15 -7.53 -12.75
C PRO A 230 -35.28 -8.66 -11.74
N LYS A 231 -36.07 -8.45 -10.69
CA LYS A 231 -36.21 -9.46 -9.61
C LYS A 231 -36.63 -10.83 -10.14
N GLU A 232 -37.37 -10.84 -11.22
CA GLU A 232 -37.84 -12.07 -11.90
C GLU A 232 -36.68 -12.82 -12.59
N GLU A 233 -35.59 -12.12 -12.94
CA GLU A 233 -34.39 -12.70 -13.57
C GLU A 233 -33.27 -12.99 -12.59
N GLN A 234 -33.44 -12.58 -11.33
CA GLN A 234 -32.47 -12.87 -10.26
C GLN A 234 -32.61 -14.31 -9.80
N ILE A 235 -31.77 -15.19 -10.33
CA ILE A 235 -31.67 -16.57 -9.81
C ILE A 235 -30.97 -16.49 -8.45
N PRO A 236 -31.60 -16.84 -7.33
CA PRO A 236 -30.96 -16.85 -6.03
C PRO A 236 -29.70 -17.71 -6.08
N TYR A 237 -28.57 -17.20 -5.61
CA TYR A 237 -27.27 -17.87 -5.67
C TYR A 237 -27.26 -19.29 -5.05
N TRP A 238 -28.23 -19.60 -4.18
CA TRP A 238 -28.40 -20.90 -3.53
C TRP A 238 -29.24 -21.90 -4.36
N GLU A 239 -29.96 -21.46 -5.39
CA GLU A 239 -30.83 -22.32 -6.19
C GLU A 239 -30.10 -23.45 -6.93
N PRO A 240 -28.87 -23.20 -7.52
CA PRO A 240 -28.07 -24.27 -8.07
C PRO A 240 -27.64 -25.33 -7.07
N TRP A 241 -27.45 -24.90 -5.80
CA TRP A 241 -27.10 -25.81 -4.70
C TRP A 241 -28.30 -26.60 -4.22
N LYS A 242 -29.49 -26.00 -4.19
CA LYS A 242 -30.74 -26.65 -3.80
C LYS A 242 -31.07 -27.80 -4.77
N LYS A 243 -30.99 -27.57 -6.09
CA LYS A 243 -31.19 -28.60 -7.10
C LYS A 243 -30.18 -29.76 -6.95
N ARG A 244 -28.92 -29.47 -6.70
CA ARG A 244 -27.89 -30.49 -6.43
C ARG A 244 -28.18 -31.30 -5.17
N TRP A 245 -28.72 -30.65 -4.16
CA TRP A 245 -29.09 -31.32 -2.90
C TRP A 245 -30.27 -32.28 -3.12
N GLU A 246 -31.34 -31.82 -3.75
CA GLU A 246 -32.53 -32.60 -4.06
C GLU A 246 -32.21 -33.80 -4.96
N GLU A 247 -31.33 -33.65 -5.93
CA GLU A 247 -30.83 -34.73 -6.80
C GLU A 247 -30.02 -35.79 -6.04
N LYS A 248 -29.35 -35.41 -4.94
CA LYS A 248 -28.63 -36.36 -4.08
C LYS A 248 -29.53 -37.11 -3.09
N GLU A 249 -30.54 -36.46 -2.57
CA GLU A 249 -31.49 -37.10 -1.65
C GLU A 249 -32.50 -38.00 -2.39
N GLY A 250 -32.89 -37.64 -3.61
CA GLY A 250 -33.77 -38.49 -4.44
C GLY A 250 -33.12 -39.77 -4.98
N LYS A 251 -31.82 -39.99 -4.70
CA LYS A 251 -31.07 -41.22 -5.07
C LYS A 251 -30.80 -42.14 -3.89
N LYS A 252 -31.42 -41.90 -2.74
CA LYS A 252 -31.51 -42.84 -1.62
C LYS A 252 -32.89 -43.50 -1.57
#